data_c89a090b341bd03a083536c6c65a7a6c
#
_entry.id   c89a090b341bd03a083536c6c65a7a6c
#
_cell.length_a   1.000
_cell.length_b   1.000
_cell.length_c   1.000
_cell.angle_alpha   90.00
_cell.angle_beta   90.00
_cell.angle_gamma   90.00
#
_symmetry.space_group_name_H-M   'P 1'
#
loop_
_entity.id
_entity.type
_entity.pdbx_description
1 polymer ?
#
loop_
_entity_poly.entity_id
_entity_poly.type
_entity_poly.pdbx_seq_one_letter_code
_entity_poly.pdbx_strand_id
1 'polypeptide(L)'
;GIRKVKAREVWFKILDSQIETGTPYMLYKDSCNKKSNQKNLGTIKSSNLCTEIIEYSGPDQTAVCNLASIGLPKFVKNKEHDWKNVNIYTKDGCVYCQMAKNLMDENNIKYQVSQIKPKEIDEFKTMFKSTYGVDVKTFPQVVVDQNYIGPYTEVVKHLRKVFDYDHLHEITKIITDNLNKVIDINFYPTEKTRRSNMLHRPIGIGVQGLADTLALMDIAFHSNEAKEINKNIFETIYHASLEKSNEIAIKRREAVNFMYNSMNDNHFSNDVNSHKHVTTQEFAKYSNIAIDCLDIDKLMALSKFNIKRAEINLRHEGNEFISGAYSSFMGSPASAGTLQFDMWGVKPSLRYNWNVLKQSIVKYGIRNSLLLAPMPTASTSQILGNNECFEPFTSNIYVRRTIAGEFVIINKHLMKELIGLDKWDNDIKNNIIANGGSVQQLDIPKCLKEKYKIVWEIPMKHILEMAKDRGAYICQSQSTNLWMKNPDYKKLTAMHMFAWKSGLKTGIYYLRTKSKAAAQQFTIEPP
;
A
#
# COMPACT_ATOMS: atom_id res chain seq x y z
N GLY A 1 -25.14 29.60 20.11
CA GLY A 1 -24.26 30.45 20.92
C GLY A 1 -22.80 29.99 20.84
N ILE A 2 -21.85 30.92 20.78
CA ILE A 2 -20.42 30.63 20.82
C ILE A 2 -20.00 30.48 22.28
N ARG A 3 -19.48 29.29 22.64
CA ARG A 3 -18.92 29.03 23.97
C ARG A 3 -17.39 29.06 23.89
N LYS A 4 -16.73 29.82 24.73
CA LYS A 4 -15.26 29.78 24.90
C LYS A 4 -14.93 28.68 25.92
N VAL A 5 -14.02 27.79 25.57
CA VAL A 5 -13.50 26.71 26.42
C VAL A 5 -11.98 26.72 26.38
N LYS A 6 -11.33 26.21 27.44
CA LYS A 6 -9.86 26.06 27.44
C LYS A 6 -9.47 24.91 26.53
N ALA A 7 -8.49 25.13 25.66
CA ALA A 7 -7.99 24.12 24.72
C ALA A 7 -7.54 22.82 25.43
N ARG A 8 -6.93 22.96 26.62
CA ARG A 8 -6.51 21.82 27.45
C ARG A 8 -7.70 20.96 27.91
N GLU A 9 -8.83 21.55 28.27
CA GLU A 9 -10.04 20.83 28.67
C GLU A 9 -10.59 20.00 27.50
N VAL A 10 -10.66 20.61 26.31
CA VAL A 10 -11.06 19.90 25.09
C VAL A 10 -10.11 18.75 24.78
N TRP A 11 -8.80 19.00 24.90
CA TRP A 11 -7.79 18.00 24.66
C TRP A 11 -7.94 16.78 25.58
N PHE A 12 -8.08 16.96 26.87
CA PHE A 12 -8.29 15.86 27.80
C PHE A 12 -9.60 15.11 27.53
N LYS A 13 -10.69 15.79 27.15
CA LYS A 13 -11.93 15.12 26.77
C LYS A 13 -11.79 14.26 25.53
N ILE A 14 -10.97 14.68 24.56
CA ILE A 14 -10.63 13.87 23.39
C ILE A 14 -9.87 12.60 23.83
N LEU A 15 -8.86 12.75 24.69
CA LEU A 15 -8.07 11.61 25.18
C LEU A 15 -8.91 10.65 26.01
N ASP A 16 -9.79 11.14 26.90
CA ASP A 16 -10.75 10.32 27.66
C ASP A 16 -11.58 9.46 26.72
N SER A 17 -12.21 10.10 25.73
CA SER A 17 -13.04 9.40 24.75
C SER A 17 -12.24 8.35 23.95
N GLN A 18 -11.01 8.68 23.55
CA GLN A 18 -10.16 7.73 22.82
C GLN A 18 -9.77 6.52 23.68
N ILE A 19 -9.50 6.71 24.96
CA ILE A 19 -9.19 5.62 25.91
C ILE A 19 -10.42 4.73 26.11
N GLU A 20 -11.60 5.31 26.21
CA GLU A 20 -12.85 4.58 26.49
C GLU A 20 -13.41 3.87 25.26
N THR A 21 -13.41 4.53 24.11
CA THR A 21 -14.14 4.09 22.90
C THR A 21 -13.26 3.82 21.69
N GLY A 22 -11.99 4.21 21.72
CA GLY A 22 -11.11 4.22 20.56
C GLY A 22 -11.30 5.40 19.61
N THR A 23 -12.29 6.27 19.88
CA THR A 23 -12.66 7.46 19.08
C THR A 23 -12.63 8.72 19.96
N PRO A 24 -12.63 9.95 19.40
CA PRO A 24 -12.77 10.32 17.98
C PRO A 24 -11.52 10.08 17.16
N TYR A 25 -11.68 9.93 15.84
CA TYR A 25 -10.62 9.98 14.87
C TYR A 25 -9.98 11.38 14.86
N MET A 26 -8.68 11.45 14.58
CA MET A 26 -7.96 12.71 14.58
C MET A 26 -7.29 12.94 13.23
N LEU A 27 -7.69 14.01 12.55
CA LEU A 27 -7.09 14.47 11.30
C LEU A 27 -6.55 15.88 11.49
N TYR A 28 -5.43 16.16 10.82
CA TYR A 28 -4.77 17.46 10.92
C TYR A 28 -5.17 18.31 9.71
N LYS A 29 -6.14 19.19 9.91
CA LYS A 29 -6.76 20.03 8.87
C LYS A 29 -5.75 20.76 8.00
N ASP A 30 -4.72 21.36 8.60
CA ASP A 30 -3.71 22.11 7.86
C ASP A 30 -2.87 21.20 6.97
N SER A 31 -2.45 20.02 7.47
CA SER A 31 -1.73 19.04 6.67
C SER A 31 -2.57 18.52 5.51
N CYS A 32 -3.87 18.23 5.75
CA CYS A 32 -4.81 17.80 4.72
C CYS A 32 -4.91 18.84 3.60
N ASN A 33 -5.11 20.11 3.95
CA ASN A 33 -5.33 21.16 2.96
C ASN A 33 -4.04 21.62 2.26
N LYS A 34 -2.93 21.76 2.99
CA LYS A 34 -1.64 22.16 2.39
C LYS A 34 -1.12 21.15 1.36
N LYS A 35 -1.40 19.86 1.57
CA LYS A 35 -0.87 18.75 0.77
C LYS A 35 -1.92 18.07 -0.10
N SER A 36 -3.00 18.74 -0.44
CA SER A 36 -4.01 18.22 -1.35
C SER A 36 -3.81 18.73 -2.77
N ASN A 37 -3.98 17.84 -3.74
CA ASN A 37 -4.03 18.23 -5.14
C ASN A 37 -5.36 18.94 -5.50
N GLN A 38 -6.37 18.89 -4.60
CA GLN A 38 -7.66 19.59 -4.75
C GLN A 38 -7.71 20.95 -4.01
N LYS A 39 -6.58 21.48 -3.53
CA LYS A 39 -6.56 22.75 -2.78
C LYS A 39 -7.03 23.97 -3.58
N ASN A 40 -7.02 23.90 -4.92
CA ASN A 40 -7.58 24.92 -5.80
C ASN A 40 -9.12 24.97 -5.77
N LEU A 41 -9.80 23.95 -5.27
CA LEU A 41 -11.26 23.88 -5.17
C LEU A 41 -11.81 24.60 -3.93
N GLY A 42 -11.01 24.66 -2.86
CA GLY A 42 -11.39 25.24 -1.59
C GLY A 42 -10.91 24.42 -0.39
N THR A 43 -11.43 24.74 0.79
CA THR A 43 -11.04 24.08 2.03
C THR A 43 -11.75 22.72 2.19
N ILE A 44 -10.96 21.65 2.33
CA ILE A 44 -11.44 20.32 2.73
C ILE A 44 -11.78 20.36 4.23
N LYS A 45 -13.02 20.03 4.57
CA LYS A 45 -13.58 20.22 5.93
C LYS A 45 -13.72 18.93 6.72
N SER A 46 -13.85 17.79 6.04
CA SER A 46 -14.06 16.48 6.65
C SER A 46 -13.41 15.36 5.83
N SER A 47 -13.37 14.16 6.39
CA SER A 47 -13.01 12.91 5.71
C SER A 47 -14.22 11.98 5.62
N ASN A 48 -14.03 10.78 5.03
CA ASN A 48 -14.95 9.67 5.19
C ASN A 48 -14.85 9.04 6.60
N LEU A 49 -15.65 7.98 6.85
CA LEU A 49 -15.67 7.24 8.11
C LEU A 49 -14.29 6.69 8.49
N CYS A 50 -13.54 6.13 7.54
CA CYS A 50 -12.27 5.44 7.82
C CYS A 50 -11.03 6.34 7.69
N THR A 51 -11.20 7.65 7.48
CA THR A 51 -10.15 8.69 7.49
C THR A 51 -9.13 8.67 6.36
N GLU A 52 -9.24 7.77 5.40
CA GLU A 52 -8.34 7.72 4.23
C GLU A 52 -8.76 8.66 3.10
N ILE A 53 -10.04 9.03 2.99
CA ILE A 53 -10.55 9.90 1.95
C ILE A 53 -10.50 11.35 2.40
N ILE A 54 -9.70 12.14 1.69
CA ILE A 54 -9.53 13.58 1.90
C ILE A 54 -9.82 14.30 0.60
N GLU A 55 -11.10 14.59 0.36
CA GLU A 55 -11.62 15.17 -0.86
C GLU A 55 -12.44 16.42 -0.57
N TYR A 56 -12.48 17.32 -1.54
CA TYR A 56 -13.29 18.53 -1.46
C TYR A 56 -14.79 18.20 -1.58
N SER A 57 -15.58 18.78 -0.70
CA SER A 57 -17.05 18.84 -0.79
C SER A 57 -17.50 20.29 -0.66
N GLY A 58 -18.51 20.65 -1.44
CA GLY A 58 -19.11 21.98 -1.47
C GLY A 58 -20.63 21.94 -1.45
N PRO A 59 -21.30 23.10 -1.58
CA PRO A 59 -22.77 23.16 -1.60
C PRO A 59 -23.41 22.30 -2.68
N ASP A 60 -22.76 22.22 -3.86
CA ASP A 60 -23.30 21.56 -5.06
C ASP A 60 -22.62 20.23 -5.40
N GLN A 61 -21.70 19.78 -4.57
CA GLN A 61 -20.94 18.55 -4.79
C GLN A 61 -20.54 17.87 -3.50
N THR A 62 -20.68 16.55 -3.51
CA THR A 62 -20.30 15.70 -2.37
C THR A 62 -19.23 14.73 -2.81
N ALA A 63 -18.11 14.68 -2.08
CA ALA A 63 -17.01 13.78 -2.37
C ALA A 63 -17.43 12.31 -2.36
N VAL A 64 -16.95 11.56 -3.34
CA VAL A 64 -17.12 10.11 -3.49
C VAL A 64 -15.85 9.53 -4.06
N CYS A 65 -15.34 8.46 -3.49
CA CYS A 65 -14.15 7.79 -3.97
C CYS A 65 -14.42 6.32 -4.34
N ASN A 66 -13.88 5.88 -5.47
CA ASN A 66 -13.87 4.48 -5.89
C ASN A 66 -12.57 3.84 -5.44
N LEU A 67 -12.67 2.73 -4.70
CA LEU A 67 -11.56 2.13 -3.97
C LEU A 67 -11.14 0.78 -4.56
N ALA A 68 -9.84 0.51 -4.52
CA ALA A 68 -9.26 -0.81 -4.77
C ALA A 68 -8.06 -1.05 -3.83
N SER A 69 -7.81 -2.31 -3.46
CA SER A 69 -6.64 -2.67 -2.65
C SER A 69 -5.81 -3.76 -3.33
N ILE A 70 -4.49 -3.59 -3.30
CA ILE A 70 -3.51 -4.47 -3.93
C ILE A 70 -3.01 -5.48 -2.89
N GLY A 71 -3.08 -6.78 -3.20
CA GLY A 71 -2.53 -7.85 -2.37
C GLY A 71 -1.02 -7.97 -2.53
N LEU A 72 -0.26 -7.31 -1.69
CA LEU A 72 1.21 -7.19 -1.78
C LEU A 72 1.98 -8.53 -1.77
N PRO A 73 1.54 -9.59 -1.06
CA PRO A 73 2.28 -10.86 -1.05
C PRO A 73 2.49 -11.49 -2.42
N LYS A 74 1.66 -11.16 -3.41
CA LYS A 74 1.77 -11.68 -4.79
C LYS A 74 2.97 -11.13 -5.56
N PHE A 75 3.59 -10.07 -5.08
CA PHE A 75 4.77 -9.45 -5.68
C PHE A 75 6.09 -9.89 -5.02
N VAL A 76 6.03 -10.87 -4.11
CA VAL A 76 7.24 -11.46 -3.52
C VAL A 76 7.67 -12.64 -4.38
N LYS A 77 8.89 -12.57 -4.91
CA LYS A 77 9.47 -13.60 -5.77
C LYS A 77 10.81 -14.09 -5.24
N ASN A 78 11.23 -15.29 -5.64
CA ASN A 78 12.57 -15.77 -5.37
C ASN A 78 13.58 -14.86 -6.07
N LYS A 79 14.71 -14.63 -5.42
CA LYS A 79 15.86 -13.97 -6.04
C LYS A 79 16.52 -14.96 -6.98
N GLU A 80 16.89 -14.52 -8.17
CA GLU A 80 17.70 -15.33 -9.07
C GLU A 80 19.09 -15.56 -8.47
N HIS A 81 19.59 -16.76 -8.61
CA HIS A 81 20.91 -17.16 -8.16
C HIS A 81 21.48 -18.22 -9.12
N ASP A 82 22.78 -18.26 -9.19
CA ASP A 82 23.55 -19.22 -10.01
C ASP A 82 24.32 -20.25 -9.16
N TRP A 83 23.92 -20.45 -7.91
CA TRP A 83 24.59 -21.32 -6.95
C TRP A 83 24.67 -22.76 -7.44
N LYS A 84 25.92 -23.27 -7.53
CA LYS A 84 26.25 -24.65 -7.87
C LYS A 84 27.21 -25.21 -6.82
N ASN A 85 27.36 -26.53 -6.76
CA ASN A 85 28.30 -27.20 -5.85
C ASN A 85 28.25 -26.66 -4.41
N VAL A 86 27.05 -26.60 -3.83
CA VAL A 86 26.81 -26.03 -2.50
C VAL A 86 27.12 -27.08 -1.43
N ASN A 87 27.98 -26.75 -0.49
CA ASN A 87 28.28 -27.52 0.71
C ASN A 87 27.80 -26.78 1.97
N ILE A 88 27.02 -27.46 2.79
CA ILE A 88 26.55 -26.95 4.09
C ILE A 88 27.21 -27.77 5.21
N TYR A 89 28.06 -27.12 5.98
CA TYR A 89 28.66 -27.71 7.18
C TYR A 89 27.72 -27.48 8.37
N THR A 90 27.28 -28.58 8.97
CA THR A 90 26.25 -28.58 10.02
C THR A 90 26.74 -29.27 11.28
N LYS A 91 26.03 -29.10 12.39
CA LYS A 91 26.19 -29.90 13.62
C LYS A 91 24.83 -30.38 14.11
N ASP A 92 24.83 -31.40 14.96
CA ASP A 92 23.62 -31.94 15.57
C ASP A 92 22.85 -30.88 16.39
N GLY A 93 21.51 -30.97 16.36
CA GLY A 93 20.63 -30.10 17.14
C GLY A 93 20.68 -28.62 16.73
N CYS A 94 21.21 -28.32 15.55
CA CYS A 94 21.41 -26.95 15.08
C CYS A 94 20.19 -26.40 14.32
N VAL A 95 19.35 -25.64 14.96
CA VAL A 95 18.14 -25.05 14.37
C VAL A 95 18.47 -24.16 13.17
N TYR A 96 19.53 -23.34 13.23
CA TYR A 96 19.94 -22.51 12.09
C TYR A 96 20.46 -23.33 10.90
N CYS A 97 20.98 -24.53 11.15
CA CYS A 97 21.36 -25.45 10.08
C CYS A 97 20.10 -25.97 9.34
N GLN A 98 19.04 -26.28 10.10
CA GLN A 98 17.76 -26.67 9.49
C GLN A 98 17.14 -25.51 8.71
N MET A 99 17.16 -24.29 9.27
CA MET A 99 16.69 -23.09 8.56
C MET A 99 17.44 -22.87 7.24
N ALA A 100 18.77 -23.06 7.22
CA ALA A 100 19.55 -22.93 5.99
C ALA A 100 19.15 -23.98 4.93
N LYS A 101 18.95 -25.23 5.36
CA LYS A 101 18.46 -26.31 4.46
C LYS A 101 17.10 -25.96 3.89
N ASN A 102 16.14 -25.59 4.74
CA ASN A 102 14.79 -25.18 4.31
C ASN A 102 14.84 -24.03 3.28
N LEU A 103 15.70 -23.04 3.51
CA LEU A 103 15.86 -21.92 2.58
C LEU A 103 16.47 -22.35 1.25
N MET A 104 17.40 -23.30 1.25
CA MET A 104 17.94 -23.89 0.03
C MET A 104 16.89 -24.69 -0.73
N ASP A 105 16.11 -25.51 -0.03
CA ASP A 105 15.01 -26.30 -0.61
C ASP A 105 13.93 -25.39 -1.22
N GLU A 106 13.56 -24.28 -0.54
CA GLU A 106 12.61 -23.29 -1.07
C GLU A 106 13.11 -22.59 -2.34
N ASN A 107 14.42 -22.48 -2.52
CA ASN A 107 15.05 -21.92 -3.71
C ASN A 107 15.46 -22.97 -4.75
N ASN A 108 15.09 -24.24 -4.55
CA ASN A 108 15.43 -25.38 -5.41
C ASN A 108 16.95 -25.55 -5.60
N ILE A 109 17.76 -25.22 -4.59
CA ILE A 109 19.20 -25.39 -4.59
C ILE A 109 19.57 -26.79 -4.15
N LYS A 110 20.33 -27.52 -4.98
CA LYS A 110 20.93 -28.79 -4.60
C LYS A 110 22.18 -28.55 -3.76
N TYR A 111 22.30 -29.21 -2.63
CA TYR A 111 23.41 -29.07 -1.71
C TYR A 111 23.85 -30.40 -1.13
N GLN A 112 25.12 -30.46 -0.71
CA GLN A 112 25.69 -31.55 0.07
C GLN A 112 25.78 -31.14 1.54
N VAL A 113 25.50 -32.07 2.45
CA VAL A 113 25.57 -31.83 3.89
C VAL A 113 26.80 -32.52 4.47
N SER A 114 27.69 -31.74 5.06
CA SER A 114 28.81 -32.25 5.84
C SER A 114 28.50 -32.04 7.33
N GLN A 115 28.11 -33.12 8.01
CA GLN A 115 27.79 -33.08 9.41
C GLN A 115 29.06 -33.21 10.26
N ILE A 116 29.37 -32.19 11.06
CA ILE A 116 30.55 -32.16 11.93
C ILE A 116 30.15 -32.67 13.30
N LYS A 117 30.78 -33.76 13.69
CA LYS A 117 30.55 -34.36 15.02
C LYS A 117 31.19 -33.52 16.12
N PRO A 118 30.68 -33.59 17.37
CA PRO A 118 31.23 -32.78 18.48
C PRO A 118 32.74 -32.92 18.67
N LYS A 119 33.30 -34.10 18.46
CA LYS A 119 34.74 -34.38 18.59
C LYS A 119 35.58 -33.78 17.43
N GLU A 120 34.99 -33.47 16.32
CA GLU A 120 35.65 -32.98 15.09
C GLU A 120 35.59 -31.43 14.98
N ILE A 121 34.89 -30.74 15.87
CA ILE A 121 34.63 -29.30 15.76
C ILE A 121 35.91 -28.48 15.73
N ASP A 122 36.90 -28.77 16.60
CA ASP A 122 38.13 -27.98 16.69
C ASP A 122 39.07 -28.25 15.52
N GLU A 123 39.12 -29.50 15.04
CA GLU A 123 39.83 -29.86 13.82
C GLU A 123 39.19 -29.18 12.60
N PHE A 124 37.87 -29.23 12.51
CA PHE A 124 37.11 -28.52 11.46
C PHE A 124 37.40 -27.01 11.47
N LYS A 125 37.36 -26.35 12.63
CA LYS A 125 37.70 -24.91 12.74
C LYS A 125 39.10 -24.60 12.27
N THR A 126 40.06 -25.42 12.61
CA THR A 126 41.47 -25.25 12.21
C THR A 126 41.60 -25.40 10.67
N MET A 127 41.04 -26.46 10.13
CA MET A 127 41.00 -26.71 8.67
C MET A 127 40.28 -25.56 7.95
N PHE A 128 39.10 -25.15 8.45
CA PHE A 128 38.30 -24.11 7.82
C PHE A 128 39.01 -22.75 7.83
N LYS A 129 39.71 -22.42 8.92
CA LYS A 129 40.56 -21.23 9.02
C LYS A 129 41.71 -21.26 8.04
N SER A 130 42.39 -22.40 7.88
CA SER A 130 43.50 -22.55 6.93
C SER A 130 43.03 -22.46 5.47
N THR A 131 41.83 -22.94 5.17
CA THR A 131 41.28 -22.99 3.80
C THR A 131 40.63 -21.66 3.39
N TYR A 132 39.85 -21.04 4.27
CA TYR A 132 39.03 -19.86 3.94
C TYR A 132 39.43 -18.59 4.70
N GLY A 133 40.42 -18.65 5.60
CA GLY A 133 40.86 -17.51 6.39
C GLY A 133 39.86 -17.03 7.47
N VAL A 134 38.85 -17.85 7.81
CA VAL A 134 37.72 -17.47 8.66
C VAL A 134 37.68 -18.26 9.95
N ASP A 135 37.53 -17.57 11.08
CA ASP A 135 37.28 -18.19 12.38
C ASP A 135 35.81 -18.58 12.53
N VAL A 136 35.52 -19.88 12.49
CA VAL A 136 34.16 -20.41 12.65
C VAL A 136 33.66 -20.24 14.10
N LYS A 137 32.64 -19.38 14.30
CA LYS A 137 32.00 -19.14 15.59
C LYS A 137 30.65 -19.82 15.74
N THR A 138 29.97 -20.06 14.64
CA THR A 138 28.58 -20.57 14.60
C THR A 138 28.42 -21.61 13.50
N PHE A 139 27.30 -22.35 13.51
CA PHE A 139 26.84 -23.22 12.42
C PHE A 139 25.46 -22.75 11.94
N PRO A 140 25.10 -22.99 10.66
CA PRO A 140 25.90 -23.62 9.59
C PRO A 140 27.01 -22.73 9.09
N GLN A 141 27.93 -23.33 8.30
CA GLN A 141 28.82 -22.65 7.39
C GLN A 141 28.52 -23.10 5.97
N VAL A 142 28.46 -22.19 5.01
CA VAL A 142 28.07 -22.48 3.63
C VAL A 142 29.18 -22.08 2.67
N VAL A 143 29.49 -22.97 1.76
CA VAL A 143 30.47 -22.79 0.67
C VAL A 143 29.77 -23.08 -0.66
N VAL A 144 29.97 -22.24 -1.64
CA VAL A 144 29.42 -22.35 -3.00
C VAL A 144 30.56 -22.26 -4.00
N ASP A 145 30.72 -23.25 -4.89
CA ASP A 145 31.80 -23.29 -5.88
C ASP A 145 33.18 -22.99 -5.28
N GLN A 146 33.48 -23.59 -4.12
CA GLN A 146 34.70 -23.41 -3.32
C GLN A 146 34.85 -22.00 -2.68
N ASN A 147 33.90 -21.09 -2.87
CA ASN A 147 33.89 -19.78 -2.23
C ASN A 147 33.09 -19.80 -0.94
N TYR A 148 33.67 -19.27 0.12
CA TYR A 148 32.96 -19.14 1.39
C TYR A 148 31.89 -18.05 1.33
N ILE A 149 30.64 -18.42 1.60
CA ILE A 149 29.50 -17.50 1.63
C ILE A 149 29.30 -16.95 3.06
N GLY A 150 29.25 -17.83 4.06
CA GLY A 150 29.05 -17.40 5.44
C GLY A 150 28.14 -18.30 6.26
N PRO A 151 27.80 -17.86 7.47
CA PRO A 151 26.78 -18.49 8.32
C PRO A 151 25.38 -18.21 7.78
N TYR A 152 24.36 -18.77 8.45
CA TYR A 152 22.95 -18.60 8.09
C TYR A 152 22.55 -17.15 7.75
N THR A 153 23.04 -16.17 8.53
CA THR A 153 22.71 -14.75 8.32
C THR A 153 23.16 -14.20 6.96
N GLU A 154 24.28 -14.69 6.43
CA GLU A 154 24.76 -14.32 5.10
C GLU A 154 24.00 -15.08 4.02
N VAL A 155 23.72 -16.37 4.22
CA VAL A 155 22.90 -17.19 3.31
C VAL A 155 21.52 -16.54 3.08
N VAL A 156 20.87 -16.07 4.14
CA VAL A 156 19.58 -15.34 4.03
C VAL A 156 19.70 -14.11 3.14
N LYS A 157 20.76 -13.32 3.25
CA LYS A 157 20.93 -12.13 2.40
C LYS A 157 21.03 -12.47 0.90
N HIS A 158 21.58 -13.62 0.58
CA HIS A 158 21.71 -14.09 -0.80
C HIS A 158 20.42 -14.69 -1.34
N LEU A 159 19.71 -15.49 -0.55
CA LEU A 159 18.61 -16.35 -1.01
C LEU A 159 17.22 -15.87 -0.62
N ARG A 160 17.09 -14.89 0.27
CA ARG A 160 15.78 -14.37 0.64
C ARG A 160 15.05 -13.79 -0.57
N LYS A 161 13.75 -13.92 -0.54
CA LYS A 161 12.87 -13.39 -1.57
C LYS A 161 12.98 -11.86 -1.66
N VAL A 162 12.70 -11.36 -2.84
CA VAL A 162 12.71 -9.92 -3.15
C VAL A 162 11.34 -9.46 -3.60
N PHE A 163 11.09 -8.16 -3.50
CA PHE A 163 9.84 -7.56 -3.94
C PHE A 163 9.94 -7.14 -5.41
N ASP A 164 8.95 -7.53 -6.21
CA ASP A 164 8.86 -7.21 -7.64
C ASP A 164 8.13 -5.89 -7.85
N TYR A 165 8.89 -4.80 -7.86
CA TYR A 165 8.34 -3.46 -8.06
C TYR A 165 7.85 -3.23 -9.49
N ASP A 166 8.45 -3.87 -10.49
CA ASP A 166 8.06 -3.70 -11.89
C ASP A 166 6.67 -4.33 -12.14
N HIS A 167 6.45 -5.54 -11.64
CA HIS A 167 5.14 -6.18 -11.70
C HIS A 167 4.08 -5.40 -10.88
N LEU A 168 4.45 -4.86 -9.69
CA LEU A 168 3.55 -3.98 -8.93
C LEU A 168 3.16 -2.73 -9.76
N HIS A 169 4.12 -2.14 -10.46
CA HIS A 169 3.90 -0.98 -11.32
C HIS A 169 2.89 -1.29 -12.43
N GLU A 170 3.06 -2.40 -13.15
CA GLU A 170 2.15 -2.85 -14.22
C GLU A 170 0.73 -3.09 -13.70
N ILE A 171 0.57 -3.84 -12.61
CA ILE A 171 -0.73 -4.13 -12.02
C ILE A 171 -1.41 -2.84 -11.53
N THR A 172 -0.65 -1.90 -10.97
CA THR A 172 -1.20 -0.60 -10.54
C THR A 172 -1.74 0.20 -11.73
N LYS A 173 -1.10 0.16 -12.89
CA LYS A 173 -1.62 0.80 -14.10
C LYS A 173 -2.96 0.19 -14.54
N ILE A 174 -3.09 -1.13 -14.48
CA ILE A 174 -4.35 -1.84 -14.80
C ILE A 174 -5.46 -1.43 -13.82
N ILE A 175 -5.16 -1.39 -12.52
CA ILE A 175 -6.13 -0.99 -11.49
C ILE A 175 -6.58 0.45 -11.71
N THR A 176 -5.66 1.35 -12.05
CA THR A 176 -5.96 2.76 -12.32
C THR A 176 -6.92 2.90 -13.52
N ASP A 177 -6.69 2.14 -14.58
CA ASP A 177 -7.58 2.09 -15.75
C ASP A 177 -8.98 1.58 -15.37
N ASN A 178 -9.03 0.47 -14.63
CA ASN A 178 -10.29 -0.14 -14.18
C ASN A 178 -11.09 0.80 -13.27
N LEU A 179 -10.44 1.50 -12.33
CA LEU A 179 -11.13 2.46 -11.46
C LEU A 179 -11.66 3.68 -12.24
N ASN A 180 -11.02 4.08 -13.35
CA ASN A 180 -11.57 5.10 -14.24
C ASN A 180 -12.85 4.64 -14.92
N LYS A 181 -12.91 3.37 -15.36
CA LYS A 181 -14.15 2.77 -15.91
C LYS A 181 -15.25 2.67 -14.85
N VAL A 182 -14.89 2.30 -13.61
CA VAL A 182 -15.85 2.27 -12.50
C VAL A 182 -16.47 3.64 -12.27
N ILE A 183 -15.71 4.74 -12.33
CA ILE A 183 -16.27 6.10 -12.23
C ILE A 183 -17.37 6.33 -13.26
N ASP A 184 -17.16 5.87 -14.49
CA ASP A 184 -18.07 6.14 -15.61
C ASP A 184 -19.38 5.32 -15.53
N ILE A 185 -19.33 4.08 -15.01
CA ILE A 185 -20.47 3.14 -14.97
C ILE A 185 -21.14 3.02 -13.59
N ASN A 186 -20.57 3.62 -12.54
CA ASN A 186 -21.04 3.46 -11.17
C ASN A 186 -22.42 4.11 -10.97
N PHE A 187 -23.20 3.53 -10.05
CA PHE A 187 -24.42 4.17 -9.56
C PHE A 187 -24.08 5.26 -8.54
N TYR A 188 -24.61 6.45 -8.74
CA TYR A 188 -24.45 7.58 -7.81
C TYR A 188 -25.76 7.86 -7.08
N PRO A 189 -25.77 7.83 -5.73
CA PRO A 189 -27.00 7.98 -4.94
C PRO A 189 -27.62 9.38 -5.05
N THR A 190 -26.85 10.39 -5.40
CA THR A 190 -27.33 11.77 -5.60
C THR A 190 -26.60 12.44 -6.76
N GLU A 191 -27.22 13.45 -7.37
CA GLU A 191 -26.58 14.24 -8.44
C GLU A 191 -25.34 15.00 -7.94
N LYS A 192 -25.28 15.40 -6.66
CA LYS A 192 -24.10 16.04 -6.06
C LYS A 192 -22.89 15.09 -6.01
N THR A 193 -23.12 13.81 -5.73
CA THR A 193 -22.06 12.79 -5.72
C THR A 193 -21.57 12.50 -7.13
N ARG A 194 -22.49 12.35 -8.08
CA ARG A 194 -22.17 12.18 -9.49
C ARG A 194 -21.38 13.36 -10.04
N ARG A 195 -21.83 14.59 -9.78
CA ARG A 195 -21.17 15.83 -10.21
C ARG A 195 -19.73 15.90 -9.69
N SER A 196 -19.51 15.67 -8.40
CA SER A 196 -18.17 15.68 -7.81
C SER A 196 -17.25 14.67 -8.50
N ASN A 197 -17.72 13.44 -8.65
CA ASN A 197 -16.91 12.37 -9.21
C ASN A 197 -16.58 12.58 -10.69
N MET A 198 -17.54 13.07 -11.48
CA MET A 198 -17.31 13.37 -12.89
C MET A 198 -16.38 14.56 -13.11
N LEU A 199 -16.44 15.60 -12.26
CA LEU A 199 -15.57 16.78 -12.36
C LEU A 199 -14.13 16.48 -11.96
N HIS A 200 -13.94 15.73 -10.88
CA HIS A 200 -12.63 15.58 -10.25
C HIS A 200 -12.02 14.19 -10.43
N ARG A 201 -12.82 13.18 -10.74
CA ARG A 201 -12.43 11.78 -10.97
C ARG A 201 -11.44 11.22 -9.94
N PRO A 202 -11.70 11.37 -8.62
CA PRO A 202 -10.84 10.80 -7.61
C PRO A 202 -10.96 9.28 -7.60
N ILE A 203 -9.84 8.61 -7.34
CA ILE A 203 -9.77 7.18 -7.04
C ILE A 203 -8.96 6.97 -5.76
N GLY A 204 -9.10 5.81 -5.13
CA GLY A 204 -8.39 5.47 -3.91
C GLY A 204 -7.77 4.08 -4.00
N ILE A 205 -6.49 4.02 -4.34
CA ILE A 205 -5.73 2.78 -4.35
C ILE A 205 -5.07 2.59 -2.98
N GLY A 206 -5.30 1.43 -2.37
CA GLY A 206 -4.66 0.99 -1.14
C GLY A 206 -3.97 -0.35 -1.30
N VAL A 207 -3.53 -0.91 -0.17
CA VAL A 207 -2.80 -2.18 -0.13
C VAL A 207 -3.36 -3.07 0.98
N GLN A 208 -3.06 -4.37 0.89
CA GLN A 208 -3.28 -5.35 1.94
C GLN A 208 -2.10 -6.33 2.00
N GLY A 209 -1.85 -6.89 3.19
CA GLY A 209 -0.81 -7.91 3.35
C GLY A 209 0.61 -7.36 3.42
N LEU A 210 0.85 -6.12 3.91
CA LEU A 210 2.21 -5.62 4.10
C LEU A 210 2.99 -6.49 5.12
N ALA A 211 2.35 -6.92 6.21
CA ALA A 211 2.98 -7.80 7.19
C ALA A 211 3.32 -9.17 6.60
N ASP A 212 2.41 -9.76 5.80
CA ASP A 212 2.66 -11.01 5.09
C ASP A 212 3.84 -10.88 4.11
N THR A 213 3.89 -9.78 3.39
CA THR A 213 4.97 -9.47 2.43
C THR A 213 6.33 -9.44 3.11
N LEU A 214 6.43 -8.73 4.22
CA LEU A 214 7.66 -8.64 5.00
C LEU A 214 8.05 -10.01 5.61
N ALA A 215 7.08 -10.77 6.10
CA ALA A 215 7.31 -12.13 6.61
C ALA A 215 7.84 -13.05 5.50
N LEU A 216 7.26 -13.01 4.30
CA LEU A 216 7.74 -13.79 3.14
C LEU A 216 9.15 -13.41 2.69
N MET A 217 9.57 -12.18 2.95
CA MET A 217 10.91 -11.66 2.64
C MET A 217 11.91 -11.82 3.78
N ASP A 218 11.57 -12.53 4.86
CA ASP A 218 12.38 -12.67 6.08
C ASP A 218 12.75 -11.34 6.75
N ILE A 219 11.83 -10.37 6.74
CA ILE A 219 12.06 -9.02 7.27
C ILE A 219 11.15 -8.76 8.46
N ALA A 220 11.73 -8.34 9.57
CA ALA A 220 10.96 -7.90 10.74
C ALA A 220 10.26 -6.58 10.46
N PHE A 221 8.97 -6.48 10.79
CA PHE A 221 8.12 -5.32 10.51
C PHE A 221 8.69 -4.00 11.06
N HIS A 222 9.37 -4.05 12.21
CA HIS A 222 9.94 -2.89 12.88
C HIS A 222 11.41 -2.60 12.51
N SER A 223 11.91 -3.17 11.43
CA SER A 223 13.26 -2.93 10.92
C SER A 223 13.34 -1.67 10.04
N ASN A 224 14.55 -1.13 9.88
CA ASN A 224 14.78 -0.03 8.92
C ASN A 224 14.55 -0.50 7.47
N GLU A 225 14.84 -1.75 7.17
CA GLU A 225 14.61 -2.33 5.85
C GLU A 225 13.11 -2.38 5.53
N ALA A 226 12.25 -2.73 6.51
CA ALA A 226 10.80 -2.67 6.35
C ALA A 226 10.31 -1.25 6.04
N LYS A 227 10.91 -0.21 6.61
CA LYS A 227 10.61 1.20 6.29
C LYS A 227 10.93 1.53 4.83
N GLU A 228 12.09 1.10 4.33
CA GLU A 228 12.47 1.35 2.93
C GLU A 228 11.57 0.60 1.95
N ILE A 229 11.23 -0.65 2.22
CA ILE A 229 10.29 -1.43 1.40
C ILE A 229 8.91 -0.77 1.40
N ASN A 230 8.40 -0.40 2.56
CA ASN A 230 7.14 0.32 2.69
C ASN A 230 7.13 1.61 1.86
N LYS A 231 8.18 2.42 1.95
CA LYS A 231 8.32 3.64 1.15
C LYS A 231 8.34 3.34 -0.35
N ASN A 232 9.16 2.39 -0.78
CA ASN A 232 9.33 2.03 -2.20
C ASN A 232 8.04 1.46 -2.81
N ILE A 233 7.25 0.67 -2.06
CA ILE A 233 5.95 0.17 -2.49
C ILE A 233 5.01 1.34 -2.82
N PHE A 234 4.86 2.30 -1.90
CA PHE A 234 3.96 3.43 -2.10
C PHE A 234 4.47 4.41 -3.16
N GLU A 235 5.79 4.58 -3.29
CA GLU A 235 6.39 5.33 -4.40
C GLU A 235 6.04 4.70 -5.75
N THR A 236 6.16 3.37 -5.86
CA THR A 236 5.82 2.61 -7.08
C THR A 236 4.36 2.76 -7.45
N ILE A 237 3.44 2.55 -6.48
CA ILE A 237 2.00 2.69 -6.72
C ILE A 237 1.66 4.14 -7.15
N TYR A 238 2.26 5.14 -6.51
CA TYR A 238 2.00 6.54 -6.85
C TYR A 238 2.52 6.88 -8.25
N HIS A 239 3.74 6.44 -8.61
CA HIS A 239 4.30 6.66 -9.95
C HIS A 239 3.42 6.00 -11.02
N ALA A 240 3.13 4.71 -10.87
CA ALA A 240 2.36 3.94 -11.84
C ALA A 240 0.93 4.50 -12.05
N SER A 241 0.28 4.90 -10.96
CA SER A 241 -1.06 5.49 -11.04
C SER A 241 -1.06 6.87 -11.69
N LEU A 242 -0.06 7.71 -11.42
CA LEU A 242 0.13 9.00 -12.10
C LEU A 242 0.43 8.82 -13.60
N GLU A 243 1.36 7.93 -13.92
CA GLU A 243 1.72 7.63 -15.31
C GLU A 243 0.50 7.14 -16.10
N LYS A 244 -0.28 6.18 -15.55
CA LYS A 244 -1.49 5.70 -16.21
C LYS A 244 -2.56 6.79 -16.33
N SER A 245 -2.75 7.59 -15.31
CA SER A 245 -3.68 8.72 -15.32
C SER A 245 -3.29 9.77 -16.37
N ASN A 246 -1.99 10.00 -16.59
CA ASN A 246 -1.46 10.85 -17.65
C ASN A 246 -1.66 10.22 -19.04
N GLU A 247 -1.37 8.91 -19.22
CA GLU A 247 -1.64 8.18 -20.45
C GLU A 247 -3.11 8.28 -20.89
N ILE A 248 -4.05 8.12 -19.94
CA ILE A 248 -5.49 8.25 -20.21
C ILE A 248 -5.81 9.67 -20.64
N ALA A 249 -5.23 10.69 -19.99
CA ALA A 249 -5.43 12.08 -20.36
C ALA A 249 -4.91 12.37 -21.79
N ILE A 250 -3.74 11.85 -22.16
CA ILE A 250 -3.18 11.99 -23.52
C ILE A 250 -4.10 11.36 -24.57
N LYS A 251 -4.48 10.09 -24.38
CA LYS A 251 -5.38 9.38 -25.31
C LYS A 251 -6.71 10.09 -25.48
N ARG A 252 -7.27 10.60 -24.37
CA ARG A 252 -8.52 11.37 -24.40
C ARG A 252 -8.36 12.68 -25.17
N ARG A 253 -7.26 13.41 -24.96
CA ARG A 253 -6.97 14.64 -25.72
C ARG A 253 -6.89 14.37 -27.22
N GLU A 254 -6.19 13.30 -27.62
CA GLU A 254 -6.08 12.90 -29.03
C GLU A 254 -7.46 12.60 -29.62
N ALA A 255 -8.31 11.85 -28.92
CA ALA A 255 -9.66 11.53 -29.36
C ALA A 255 -10.54 12.79 -29.49
N VAL A 256 -10.50 13.72 -28.53
CA VAL A 256 -11.24 14.98 -28.56
C VAL A 256 -10.77 15.87 -29.72
N ASN A 257 -9.46 15.98 -29.94
CA ASN A 257 -8.89 16.74 -31.05
C ASN A 257 -9.29 16.16 -32.41
N PHE A 258 -9.26 14.82 -32.54
CA PHE A 258 -9.72 14.15 -33.76
C PHE A 258 -11.18 14.45 -34.03
N MET A 259 -12.06 14.32 -33.05
CA MET A 259 -13.48 14.64 -33.19
C MET A 259 -13.72 16.12 -33.58
N TYR A 260 -13.00 17.04 -32.92
CA TYR A 260 -13.08 18.47 -33.20
C TYR A 260 -12.67 18.81 -34.66
N ASN A 261 -11.54 18.29 -35.11
CA ASN A 261 -11.05 18.51 -36.47
C ASN A 261 -12.00 17.90 -37.51
N SER A 262 -12.49 16.69 -37.25
CA SER A 262 -13.45 16.02 -38.14
C SER A 262 -14.79 16.79 -38.27
N MET A 263 -15.21 17.52 -37.24
CA MET A 263 -16.40 18.36 -37.24
C MET A 263 -16.19 19.71 -37.96
N ASN A 264 -14.99 20.29 -37.85
CA ASN A 264 -14.67 21.60 -38.45
C ASN A 264 -14.32 21.53 -39.93
N ASP A 265 -13.83 20.38 -40.43
CA ASP A 265 -13.44 20.21 -41.85
C ASP A 265 -14.61 20.02 -42.81
N ASN A 266 -15.85 20.30 -42.41
CA ASN A 266 -17.09 20.09 -43.21
C ASN A 266 -17.23 18.68 -43.82
N HIS A 267 -16.56 17.68 -43.27
CA HIS A 267 -16.64 16.30 -43.74
C HIS A 267 -17.93 15.58 -43.32
N PHE A 268 -18.75 16.21 -42.51
CA PHE A 268 -20.14 15.81 -42.25
C PHE A 268 -21.09 16.61 -43.12
N SER A 269 -20.90 16.56 -44.44
CA SER A 269 -22.00 16.96 -45.35
C SER A 269 -23.07 15.87 -45.26
N ASN A 270 -24.34 16.29 -45.24
CA ASN A 270 -25.48 15.38 -45.39
C ASN A 270 -25.53 14.69 -46.77
N ASP A 271 -24.48 14.81 -47.56
CA ASP A 271 -24.36 14.22 -48.87
C ASP A 271 -23.71 12.83 -48.76
N VAL A 272 -24.53 11.82 -48.86
CA VAL A 272 -24.21 10.39 -48.78
C VAL A 272 -23.20 9.95 -49.85
N ASN A 273 -22.85 10.82 -50.80
CA ASN A 273 -22.00 10.53 -51.95
C ASN A 273 -20.61 11.16 -51.90
N SER A 274 -20.23 11.84 -50.82
CA SER A 274 -18.89 12.39 -50.72
C SER A 274 -17.86 11.31 -50.33
N HIS A 275 -16.86 11.08 -51.17
CA HIS A 275 -15.84 10.03 -51.06
C HIS A 275 -14.78 10.23 -49.96
N LYS A 276 -15.05 11.01 -48.92
CA LYS A 276 -14.18 11.18 -47.76
C LYS A 276 -14.92 10.82 -46.49
N HIS A 277 -15.32 9.57 -46.34
CA HIS A 277 -15.84 9.05 -45.10
C HIS A 277 -14.67 8.59 -44.22
N VAL A 278 -14.52 9.20 -43.02
CA VAL A 278 -13.93 8.49 -41.89
C VAL A 278 -14.74 7.20 -41.75
N THR A 279 -14.11 6.06 -41.91
CA THR A 279 -14.83 4.79 -41.86
C THR A 279 -15.49 4.64 -40.49
N THR A 280 -16.68 4.01 -40.46
CA THR A 280 -17.39 3.70 -39.20
C THR A 280 -16.49 2.97 -38.19
N GLN A 281 -15.48 2.24 -38.67
CA GLN A 281 -14.48 1.57 -37.86
C GLN A 281 -13.45 2.53 -37.23
N GLU A 282 -13.01 3.56 -37.97
CA GLU A 282 -12.11 4.60 -37.42
C GLU A 282 -12.87 5.50 -36.45
N PHE A 283 -14.08 5.89 -36.76
CA PHE A 283 -14.95 6.61 -35.81
C PHE A 283 -15.24 5.78 -34.57
N ALA A 284 -15.53 4.49 -34.69
CA ALA A 284 -15.72 3.58 -33.55
C ALA A 284 -14.44 3.41 -32.73
N LYS A 285 -13.27 3.34 -33.38
CA LYS A 285 -11.98 3.24 -32.69
C LYS A 285 -11.65 4.48 -31.85
N TYR A 286 -11.89 5.66 -32.36
CA TYR A 286 -11.66 6.94 -31.69
C TYR A 286 -12.81 7.31 -30.74
N SER A 287 -14.05 7.01 -31.11
CA SER A 287 -15.21 7.21 -30.25
C SER A 287 -15.20 6.23 -29.07
N ASN A 288 -14.74 4.99 -29.21
CA ASN A 288 -14.59 4.08 -28.06
C ASN A 288 -13.59 4.61 -27.04
N ILE A 289 -12.51 5.28 -27.44
CA ILE A 289 -11.58 5.96 -26.55
C ILE A 289 -12.21 7.21 -25.91
N ALA A 290 -13.11 7.88 -26.62
CA ALA A 290 -13.86 9.04 -26.12
C ALA A 290 -15.15 8.64 -25.37
N ILE A 291 -15.81 7.57 -25.80
CA ILE A 291 -17.04 7.00 -25.23
C ILE A 291 -16.84 6.38 -23.88
N ASP A 292 -15.70 5.73 -23.62
CA ASP A 292 -15.32 5.29 -22.26
C ASP A 292 -15.26 6.46 -21.25
N CYS A 293 -15.50 7.69 -21.70
CA CYS A 293 -15.40 8.91 -20.93
C CYS A 293 -16.62 9.84 -20.99
N LEU A 294 -17.60 9.57 -21.82
CA LEU A 294 -18.79 10.41 -22.01
C LEU A 294 -19.98 9.50 -22.32
N ASP A 295 -21.08 9.75 -21.63
CA ASP A 295 -22.39 9.16 -21.88
C ASP A 295 -22.75 9.32 -23.39
N ILE A 296 -22.89 8.21 -24.10
CA ILE A 296 -23.15 8.15 -25.55
C ILE A 296 -24.38 8.99 -25.94
N ASP A 297 -25.42 8.95 -25.13
CA ASP A 297 -26.65 9.70 -25.37
C ASP A 297 -26.41 11.21 -25.27
N LYS A 298 -25.49 11.64 -24.42
CA LYS A 298 -25.07 13.05 -24.33
C LYS A 298 -24.15 13.47 -25.46
N LEU A 299 -23.27 12.60 -25.94
CA LEU A 299 -22.47 12.85 -27.14
C LEU A 299 -23.37 12.97 -28.40
N MET A 300 -24.35 12.09 -28.54
CA MET A 300 -25.33 12.14 -29.62
C MET A 300 -26.25 13.35 -29.50
N ALA A 301 -26.62 13.75 -28.28
CA ALA A 301 -27.38 14.99 -28.03
C ALA A 301 -26.53 16.25 -28.26
N LEU A 302 -25.23 16.23 -27.92
CA LEU A 302 -24.28 17.32 -28.19
C LEU A 302 -23.97 17.46 -29.70
N SER A 303 -23.94 16.36 -30.44
CA SER A 303 -23.81 16.41 -31.93
C SER A 303 -25.00 17.04 -32.62
N LYS A 304 -26.17 17.01 -31.99
CA LYS A 304 -27.40 17.66 -32.50
C LYS A 304 -27.61 19.09 -31.98
N PHE A 305 -27.03 19.46 -30.84
CA PHE A 305 -27.23 20.75 -30.19
C PHE A 305 -25.90 21.34 -29.63
N ASN A 306 -25.28 22.24 -30.42
CA ASN A 306 -24.27 23.18 -29.98
C ASN A 306 -22.83 22.69 -29.75
N ILE A 307 -22.10 22.48 -30.82
CA ILE A 307 -20.64 22.50 -30.91
C ILE A 307 -20.05 23.73 -30.19
N LYS A 308 -20.66 24.92 -30.34
CA LYS A 308 -20.27 26.16 -29.63
C LYS A 308 -20.31 26.05 -28.08
N ARG A 309 -21.20 25.27 -27.50
CA ARG A 309 -21.29 25.09 -26.04
C ARG A 309 -20.27 24.09 -25.51
N ALA A 310 -19.90 23.11 -26.32
CA ALA A 310 -18.74 22.24 -26.02
C ALA A 310 -17.43 23.06 -26.07
N GLU A 311 -17.28 23.99 -27.01
CA GLU A 311 -16.16 24.92 -27.08
C GLU A 311 -16.08 25.84 -25.83
N ILE A 312 -17.20 26.37 -25.35
CA ILE A 312 -17.22 27.23 -24.14
C ILE A 312 -16.90 26.45 -22.87
N ASN A 313 -17.34 25.20 -22.76
CA ASN A 313 -16.96 24.33 -21.64
C ASN A 313 -15.53 23.76 -21.76
N LEU A 314 -14.93 23.89 -22.94
CA LEU A 314 -13.58 23.43 -23.26
C LEU A 314 -12.55 24.58 -23.26
N ARG A 315 -12.96 25.83 -23.27
CA ARG A 315 -12.08 27.00 -23.18
C ARG A 315 -12.31 27.75 -21.88
N HIS A 316 -11.32 27.74 -21.00
CA HIS A 316 -11.20 28.78 -19.99
C HIS A 316 -10.30 29.88 -20.56
N GLU A 317 -10.77 31.12 -20.46
CA GLU A 317 -10.17 32.38 -20.89
C GLU A 317 -8.66 32.32 -21.15
N GLY A 318 -8.25 32.29 -22.41
CA GLY A 318 -6.89 32.60 -22.86
C GLY A 318 -5.81 31.53 -22.73
N ASN A 319 -6.08 30.36 -22.14
CA ASN A 319 -5.11 29.26 -22.03
C ASN A 319 -5.49 28.08 -22.92
N GLU A 320 -4.47 27.44 -23.53
CA GLU A 320 -4.66 26.17 -24.25
C GLU A 320 -5.28 25.13 -23.30
N PHE A 321 -6.45 24.67 -23.65
CA PHE A 321 -7.22 23.73 -22.83
C PHE A 321 -6.59 22.33 -22.87
N ILE A 322 -6.35 21.74 -21.69
CA ILE A 322 -5.90 20.36 -21.57
C ILE A 322 -7.10 19.43 -21.59
N SER A 323 -7.64 19.18 -22.78
CA SER A 323 -8.92 18.51 -23.02
C SER A 323 -9.04 17.06 -22.50
N GLY A 324 -7.92 16.42 -22.16
CA GLY A 324 -7.90 15.04 -21.65
C GLY A 324 -7.91 14.92 -20.13
N ALA A 325 -7.54 15.96 -19.41
CA ALA A 325 -7.48 15.98 -17.95
C ALA A 325 -8.86 15.94 -17.27
N TYR A 326 -8.88 15.75 -15.94
CA TYR A 326 -10.09 15.98 -15.16
C TYR A 326 -10.45 17.49 -15.17
N SER A 327 -11.75 17.81 -15.07
CA SER A 327 -12.25 19.17 -15.37
C SER A 327 -11.66 20.29 -14.50
N SER A 328 -11.29 20.01 -13.26
CA SER A 328 -10.70 20.97 -12.34
C SER A 328 -9.16 20.91 -12.24
N PHE A 329 -8.50 20.38 -13.27
CA PHE A 329 -7.04 20.20 -13.30
C PHE A 329 -6.28 21.52 -13.21
N MET A 330 -6.70 22.53 -13.97
CA MET A 330 -6.04 23.84 -13.99
C MET A 330 -6.10 24.53 -12.61
N GLY A 331 -4.98 25.08 -12.19
CA GLY A 331 -4.81 25.66 -10.85
C GLY A 331 -4.53 24.63 -9.74
N SER A 332 -4.59 23.33 -10.03
CA SER A 332 -4.15 22.30 -9.09
C SER A 332 -2.62 22.28 -8.96
N PRO A 333 -2.05 21.75 -7.86
CA PRO A 333 -0.61 21.56 -7.75
C PRO A 333 -0.02 20.75 -8.90
N ALA A 334 -0.68 19.70 -9.34
CA ALA A 334 -0.22 18.86 -10.45
C ALA A 334 -0.11 19.63 -11.76
N SER A 335 -0.99 20.63 -12.01
CA SER A 335 -0.90 21.47 -13.22
C SER A 335 0.37 22.34 -13.24
N ALA A 336 0.98 22.58 -12.08
CA ALA A 336 2.26 23.26 -11.94
C ALA A 336 3.45 22.29 -11.75
N GLY A 337 3.25 20.98 -11.97
CA GLY A 337 4.29 19.95 -11.77
C GLY A 337 4.62 19.66 -10.32
N THR A 338 3.81 20.14 -9.36
CA THR A 338 4.00 19.88 -7.92
C THR A 338 3.24 18.63 -7.52
N LEU A 339 3.96 17.56 -7.22
CA LEU A 339 3.41 16.27 -6.83
C LEU A 339 3.37 16.09 -5.30
N GLN A 340 2.84 14.96 -4.82
CA GLN A 340 2.62 14.75 -3.40
C GLN A 340 3.92 14.84 -2.59
N PHE A 341 4.98 14.19 -3.03
CA PHE A 341 6.28 14.22 -2.33
C PHE A 341 6.93 15.61 -2.30
N ASP A 342 6.69 16.46 -3.31
CA ASP A 342 7.14 17.87 -3.30
C ASP A 342 6.43 18.65 -2.19
N MET A 343 5.12 18.46 -2.02
CA MET A 343 4.34 19.08 -0.94
C MET A 343 4.74 18.59 0.45
N TRP A 344 5.41 17.45 0.55
CA TRP A 344 6.00 16.93 1.78
C TRP A 344 7.46 17.34 1.97
N GLY A 345 8.09 17.96 0.98
CA GLY A 345 9.51 18.28 0.99
C GLY A 345 10.39 17.02 1.00
N VAL A 346 9.92 15.93 0.39
CA VAL A 346 10.63 14.65 0.32
C VAL A 346 11.21 14.46 -1.08
N LYS A 347 12.47 14.07 -1.16
CA LYS A 347 13.11 13.70 -2.42
C LYS A 347 12.75 12.24 -2.75
N PRO A 348 12.17 11.96 -3.93
CA PRO A 348 11.87 10.59 -4.34
C PRO A 348 13.15 9.80 -4.66
N SER A 349 13.04 8.48 -4.80
CA SER A 349 14.15 7.62 -5.21
C SER A 349 14.54 7.87 -6.67
N LEU A 350 15.65 7.26 -7.10
CA LEU A 350 16.10 7.26 -8.50
C LEU A 350 15.47 6.12 -9.31
N ARG A 351 14.52 5.38 -8.75
CA ARG A 351 13.86 4.24 -9.42
C ARG A 351 13.10 4.68 -10.67
N TYR A 352 12.47 5.85 -10.63
CA TYR A 352 11.64 6.39 -11.71
C TYR A 352 12.15 7.75 -12.19
N ASN A 353 11.90 8.05 -13.47
CA ASN A 353 12.21 9.36 -14.02
C ASN A 353 11.07 10.36 -13.77
N TRP A 354 10.99 10.86 -12.55
CA TRP A 354 9.97 11.80 -12.10
C TRP A 354 9.92 13.10 -12.91
N ASN A 355 11.08 13.55 -13.44
CA ASN A 355 11.14 14.79 -14.23
C ASN A 355 10.39 14.64 -15.56
N VAL A 356 10.56 13.53 -16.25
CA VAL A 356 9.84 13.24 -17.51
C VAL A 356 8.35 13.17 -17.25
N LEU A 357 7.93 12.45 -16.19
CA LEU A 357 6.51 12.35 -15.85
C LEU A 357 5.91 13.71 -15.47
N LYS A 358 6.60 14.53 -14.67
CA LYS A 358 6.17 15.89 -14.32
C LYS A 358 5.98 16.78 -15.55
N GLN A 359 6.92 16.77 -16.49
CA GLN A 359 6.81 17.52 -17.74
C GLN A 359 5.60 17.07 -18.57
N SER A 360 5.37 15.76 -18.66
CA SER A 360 4.20 15.22 -19.35
C SER A 360 2.89 15.61 -18.66
N ILE A 361 2.84 15.57 -17.32
CA ILE A 361 1.67 15.98 -16.54
C ILE A 361 1.35 17.48 -16.77
N VAL A 362 2.36 18.34 -16.72
CA VAL A 362 2.16 19.79 -16.97
C VAL A 362 1.62 20.01 -18.38
N LYS A 363 2.14 19.29 -19.38
CA LYS A 363 1.79 19.47 -20.80
C LYS A 363 0.42 18.86 -21.15
N TYR A 364 0.09 17.69 -20.61
CA TYR A 364 -1.07 16.90 -21.04
C TYR A 364 -2.13 16.70 -19.95
N GLY A 365 -1.78 16.99 -18.69
CA GLY A 365 -2.64 16.76 -17.54
C GLY A 365 -2.68 15.32 -17.07
N ILE A 366 -3.52 15.06 -16.09
CA ILE A 366 -3.87 13.73 -15.57
C ILE A 366 -5.38 13.57 -15.52
N ARG A 367 -5.86 12.32 -15.66
CA ARG A 367 -7.30 12.04 -15.68
C ARG A 367 -7.94 12.03 -14.29
N ASN A 368 -7.16 11.87 -13.21
CA ASN A 368 -7.63 11.74 -11.84
C ASN A 368 -7.03 12.81 -10.95
N SER A 369 -7.84 13.48 -10.16
CA SER A 369 -7.36 14.49 -9.20
C SER A 369 -6.64 13.89 -8.01
N LEU A 370 -7.05 12.69 -7.58
CA LEU A 370 -6.49 11.94 -6.46
C LEU A 370 -6.40 10.45 -6.83
N LEU A 371 -5.42 9.74 -6.27
CA LEU A 371 -5.04 8.39 -6.70
C LEU A 371 -4.93 7.38 -5.56
N LEU A 372 -4.26 7.72 -4.45
CA LEU A 372 -3.99 6.80 -3.35
C LEU A 372 -4.77 7.19 -2.10
N ALA A 373 -5.45 6.20 -1.51
CA ALA A 373 -6.18 6.30 -0.26
C ALA A 373 -6.18 4.94 0.46
N PRO A 374 -5.10 4.55 1.13
CA PRO A 374 -5.02 3.26 1.82
C PRO A 374 -6.08 3.11 2.90
N MET A 375 -7.08 2.27 2.60
CA MET A 375 -8.23 1.95 3.44
C MET A 375 -7.93 0.75 4.36
N PRO A 376 -8.82 0.45 5.36
CA PRO A 376 -8.57 -0.63 6.32
C PRO A 376 -8.58 -2.06 5.74
N THR A 377 -9.22 -2.30 4.60
CA THR A 377 -9.35 -3.60 3.93
C THR A 377 -9.99 -4.73 4.76
N ALA A 378 -10.85 -4.39 5.71
CA ALA A 378 -11.39 -5.32 6.71
C ALA A 378 -12.02 -6.62 6.14
N SER A 379 -12.65 -6.56 4.95
CA SER A 379 -13.26 -7.70 4.28
C SER A 379 -12.38 -8.27 3.16
N THR A 380 -11.80 -7.40 2.33
CA THR A 380 -11.04 -7.82 1.14
C THR A 380 -9.74 -8.53 1.48
N SER A 381 -9.08 -8.14 2.57
CA SER A 381 -7.87 -8.82 3.05
C SER A 381 -8.16 -10.27 3.45
N GLN A 382 -9.32 -10.50 4.03
CA GLN A 382 -9.75 -11.84 4.47
C GLN A 382 -10.08 -12.75 3.30
N ILE A 383 -10.75 -12.23 2.28
CA ILE A 383 -11.05 -12.98 1.05
C ILE A 383 -9.76 -13.49 0.39
N LEU A 384 -8.70 -12.68 0.41
CA LEU A 384 -7.41 -13.06 -0.16
C LEU A 384 -6.49 -13.78 0.85
N GLY A 385 -6.90 -13.95 2.11
CA GLY A 385 -6.10 -14.57 3.16
C GLY A 385 -4.85 -13.78 3.55
N ASN A 386 -4.94 -12.44 3.50
CA ASN A 386 -3.89 -11.51 3.88
C ASN A 386 -4.18 -10.85 5.22
N ASN A 387 -3.14 -10.34 5.89
CA ASN A 387 -3.29 -9.40 6.99
C ASN A 387 -3.89 -8.07 6.48
N GLU A 388 -4.57 -7.34 7.35
CA GLU A 388 -5.25 -6.10 6.99
C GLU A 388 -4.27 -5.01 6.56
N CYS A 389 -4.59 -4.36 5.45
CA CYS A 389 -3.91 -3.18 4.87
C CYS A 389 -2.37 -3.18 5.05
N PHE A 390 -1.85 -2.15 5.70
CA PHE A 390 -0.44 -1.94 6.01
C PHE A 390 -0.12 -2.15 7.50
N GLU A 391 -1.05 -2.77 8.25
CA GLU A 391 -0.90 -3.04 9.68
C GLU A 391 0.08 -4.21 9.94
N PRO A 392 0.81 -4.21 11.07
CA PRO A 392 1.52 -5.41 11.54
C PRO A 392 0.53 -6.48 11.97
N PHE A 393 1.00 -7.70 12.20
CA PHE A 393 0.16 -8.75 12.76
C PHE A 393 -0.35 -8.35 14.14
N THR A 394 -1.67 -8.45 14.35
CA THR A 394 -2.28 -8.16 15.67
C THR A 394 -2.15 -9.34 16.62
N SER A 395 -2.14 -10.55 16.09
CA SER A 395 -1.95 -11.80 16.79
C SER A 395 -1.50 -12.87 15.79
N ASN A 396 -0.70 -13.83 16.21
CA ASN A 396 -0.33 -14.97 15.37
C ASN A 396 -1.38 -16.11 15.41
N ILE A 397 -2.27 -16.12 16.41
CA ILE A 397 -3.45 -16.99 16.48
C ILE A 397 -4.61 -16.21 17.07
N TYR A 398 -5.76 -16.24 16.42
CA TYR A 398 -6.98 -15.60 16.91
C TYR A 398 -8.21 -16.34 16.42
N VAL A 399 -9.35 -16.09 17.10
CA VAL A 399 -10.62 -16.63 16.68
C VAL A 399 -11.41 -15.59 15.93
N ARG A 400 -11.94 -16.00 14.82
CA ARG A 400 -12.89 -15.23 14.04
C ARG A 400 -14.29 -15.77 14.22
N ARG A 401 -15.21 -14.90 14.64
CA ARG A 401 -16.62 -15.18 14.67
C ARG A 401 -17.27 -14.67 13.39
N THR A 402 -18.00 -15.55 12.72
CA THR A 402 -18.83 -15.25 11.55
C THR A 402 -20.23 -15.79 11.76
N ILE A 403 -21.15 -15.45 10.86
CA ILE A 403 -22.49 -16.04 10.86
C ILE A 403 -22.44 -17.58 10.73
N ALA A 404 -21.43 -18.10 10.03
CA ALA A 404 -21.24 -19.54 9.81
C ALA A 404 -20.56 -20.27 10.98
N GLY A 405 -20.09 -19.56 12.02
CA GLY A 405 -19.44 -20.14 13.18
C GLY A 405 -18.15 -19.45 13.61
N GLU A 406 -17.42 -20.08 14.51
CA GLU A 406 -16.12 -19.63 15.02
C GLU A 406 -14.99 -20.41 14.37
N PHE A 407 -13.99 -19.70 13.88
CA PHE A 407 -12.83 -20.27 13.18
C PHE A 407 -11.54 -19.82 13.86
N VAL A 408 -10.66 -20.75 14.14
CA VAL A 408 -9.30 -20.46 14.60
C VAL A 408 -8.45 -20.12 13.38
N ILE A 409 -7.94 -18.90 13.35
CA ILE A 409 -7.05 -18.39 12.30
C ILE A 409 -5.64 -18.37 12.84
N ILE A 410 -4.74 -19.03 12.11
CA ILE A 410 -3.32 -19.12 12.44
C ILE A 410 -2.52 -18.37 11.40
N ASN A 411 -1.48 -17.65 11.81
CA ASN A 411 -0.53 -17.06 10.90
C ASN A 411 0.16 -18.17 10.09
N LYS A 412 -0.22 -18.29 8.83
CA LYS A 412 0.22 -19.36 7.90
C LYS A 412 1.74 -19.37 7.69
N HIS A 413 2.37 -18.19 7.74
CA HIS A 413 3.82 -18.05 7.55
C HIS A 413 4.57 -18.62 8.76
N LEU A 414 4.18 -18.21 9.99
CA LEU A 414 4.73 -18.75 11.22
C LEU A 414 4.54 -20.26 11.31
N MET A 415 3.33 -20.76 11.04
CA MET A 415 3.03 -22.18 11.11
C MET A 415 3.91 -22.99 10.14
N LYS A 416 4.06 -22.53 8.89
CA LYS A 416 4.92 -23.18 7.89
C LYS A 416 6.37 -23.27 8.37
N GLU A 417 6.91 -22.19 8.94
CA GLU A 417 8.29 -22.17 9.43
C GLU A 417 8.49 -23.07 10.64
N LEU A 418 7.54 -23.10 11.59
CA LEU A 418 7.62 -23.98 12.75
C LEU A 418 7.49 -25.45 12.36
N ILE A 419 6.66 -25.79 11.37
CA ILE A 419 6.60 -27.14 10.80
C ILE A 419 7.94 -27.52 10.18
N GLY A 420 8.54 -26.64 9.38
CA GLY A 420 9.86 -26.87 8.77
C GLY A 420 11.03 -27.02 9.78
N LEU A 421 10.80 -26.69 11.04
CA LEU A 421 11.74 -26.84 12.15
C LEU A 421 11.38 -28.00 13.11
N ASP A 422 10.36 -28.78 12.79
CA ASP A 422 9.78 -29.83 13.66
C ASP A 422 9.38 -29.29 15.05
N LYS A 423 8.92 -28.02 15.09
CA LYS A 423 8.53 -27.31 16.33
C LYS A 423 7.05 -26.93 16.36
N TRP A 424 6.22 -27.49 15.47
CA TRP A 424 4.78 -27.21 15.47
C TRP A 424 4.00 -28.39 16.03
N ASP A 425 3.41 -28.19 17.20
CA ASP A 425 2.57 -29.14 17.90
C ASP A 425 1.42 -28.44 18.66
N ASN A 426 0.64 -29.20 19.41
CA ASN A 426 -0.45 -28.65 20.22
C ASN A 426 0.04 -27.79 21.39
N ASP A 427 1.19 -28.11 21.96
CA ASP A 427 1.75 -27.36 23.10
C ASP A 427 2.21 -25.98 22.64
N ILE A 428 2.88 -25.90 21.51
CA ILE A 428 3.26 -24.63 20.88
C ILE A 428 2.01 -23.81 20.52
N LYS A 429 1.03 -24.43 19.90
CA LYS A 429 -0.26 -23.76 19.58
C LYS A 429 -0.91 -23.19 20.85
N ASN A 430 -1.06 -24.01 21.89
CA ASN A 430 -1.68 -23.59 23.14
C ASN A 430 -0.86 -22.50 23.86
N ASN A 431 0.47 -22.59 23.81
CA ASN A 431 1.36 -21.58 24.36
C ASN A 431 1.17 -20.22 23.66
N ILE A 432 1.07 -20.19 22.32
CA ILE A 432 0.81 -18.94 21.57
C ILE A 432 -0.56 -18.38 21.96
N ILE A 433 -1.60 -19.22 22.08
CA ILE A 433 -2.95 -18.79 22.50
C ILE A 433 -2.91 -18.18 23.91
N ALA A 434 -2.29 -18.87 24.87
CA ALA A 434 -2.18 -18.42 26.26
C ALA A 434 -1.44 -17.07 26.40
N ASN A 435 -0.53 -16.78 25.47
CA ASN A 435 0.21 -15.52 25.42
C ASN A 435 -0.38 -14.48 24.47
N GLY A 436 -1.67 -14.62 24.11
CA GLY A 436 -2.40 -13.65 23.28
C GLY A 436 -1.83 -13.47 21.89
N GLY A 437 -1.32 -14.55 21.29
CA GLY A 437 -0.76 -14.58 19.95
C GLY A 437 0.72 -14.20 19.86
N SER A 438 1.40 -13.93 20.99
CA SER A 438 2.84 -13.68 21.04
C SER A 438 3.64 -14.98 20.84
N VAL A 439 4.85 -14.85 20.27
CA VAL A 439 5.83 -15.94 20.13
C VAL A 439 7.10 -15.69 20.95
N GLN A 440 7.13 -14.61 21.74
CA GLN A 440 8.35 -14.18 22.43
C GLN A 440 8.83 -15.18 23.51
N GLN A 441 7.91 -15.94 24.10
CA GLN A 441 8.18 -16.93 25.13
C GLN A 441 8.60 -18.31 24.59
N LEU A 442 8.41 -18.57 23.29
CA LEU A 442 8.74 -19.86 22.68
C LEU A 442 10.26 -20.09 22.61
N ASP A 443 10.70 -21.34 22.67
CA ASP A 443 12.09 -21.72 22.38
C ASP A 443 12.30 -21.86 20.86
N ILE A 444 12.38 -20.72 20.19
CA ILE A 444 12.61 -20.60 18.75
C ILE A 444 13.69 -19.56 18.46
N PRO A 445 14.32 -19.59 17.28
CA PRO A 445 15.33 -18.62 16.89
C PRO A 445 14.89 -17.17 17.06
N LYS A 446 15.83 -16.32 17.53
CA LYS A 446 15.56 -14.90 17.75
C LYS A 446 15.04 -14.19 16.49
N CYS A 447 15.55 -14.54 15.30
CA CYS A 447 15.09 -13.97 14.05
C CYS A 447 13.59 -14.22 13.80
N LEU A 448 13.07 -15.40 14.14
CA LEU A 448 11.65 -15.70 14.08
C LEU A 448 10.84 -14.91 15.11
N LYS A 449 11.35 -14.78 16.35
CA LYS A 449 10.71 -13.94 17.36
C LYS A 449 10.57 -12.49 16.90
N GLU A 450 11.63 -11.92 16.30
CA GLU A 450 11.61 -10.56 15.76
C GLU A 450 10.64 -10.42 14.56
N LYS A 451 10.65 -11.40 13.65
CA LYS A 451 9.79 -11.40 12.45
C LYS A 451 8.30 -11.47 12.79
N TYR A 452 7.92 -12.28 13.78
CA TYR A 452 6.53 -12.52 14.17
C TYR A 452 6.09 -11.74 15.42
N LYS A 453 6.77 -10.64 15.74
CA LYS A 453 6.26 -9.69 16.72
C LYS A 453 4.88 -9.23 16.35
N ILE A 454 3.99 -9.26 17.32
CA ILE A 454 2.64 -8.71 17.17
C ILE A 454 2.65 -7.20 17.46
N VAL A 455 1.62 -6.51 17.03
CA VAL A 455 1.53 -5.03 17.13
C VAL A 455 1.75 -4.49 18.54
N TRP A 456 1.37 -5.24 19.57
CA TRP A 456 1.56 -4.89 20.99
C TRP A 456 3.03 -4.88 21.45
N GLU A 457 3.91 -5.45 20.65
CA GLU A 457 5.36 -5.59 20.91
C GLU A 457 6.20 -4.63 20.06
N ILE A 458 5.54 -3.90 19.15
CA ILE A 458 6.16 -2.94 18.25
C ILE A 458 5.98 -1.51 18.80
N PRO A 459 7.05 -0.70 18.90
CA PRO A 459 6.92 0.70 19.31
C PRO A 459 6.03 1.50 18.36
N MET A 460 5.01 2.19 18.87
CA MET A 460 4.10 2.98 18.05
C MET A 460 4.80 4.11 17.27
N LYS A 461 5.91 4.62 17.78
CA LYS A 461 6.75 5.56 17.03
C LYS A 461 7.16 5.00 15.67
N HIS A 462 7.52 3.70 15.62
CA HIS A 462 7.89 3.03 14.37
C HIS A 462 6.72 3.00 13.37
N ILE A 463 5.50 2.69 13.84
CA ILE A 463 4.28 2.71 13.01
C ILE A 463 4.02 4.10 12.44
N LEU A 464 4.18 5.15 13.27
CA LEU A 464 4.02 6.54 12.83
C LEU A 464 5.12 6.97 11.84
N GLU A 465 6.36 6.51 12.02
CA GLU A 465 7.46 6.74 11.07
C GLU A 465 7.15 6.07 9.72
N MET A 466 6.72 4.81 9.70
CA MET A 466 6.29 4.14 8.47
C MET A 466 5.11 4.87 7.79
N ALA A 467 4.15 5.37 8.59
CA ALA A 467 3.04 6.17 8.09
C ALA A 467 3.50 7.50 7.45
N LYS A 468 4.51 8.15 8.04
CA LYS A 468 5.15 9.35 7.49
C LYS A 468 5.86 9.04 6.17
N ASP A 469 6.67 7.97 6.14
CA ASP A 469 7.50 7.63 4.98
C ASP A 469 6.65 7.32 3.74
N ARG A 470 5.60 6.50 3.88
CA ARG A 470 4.65 6.26 2.78
C ARG A 470 3.73 7.45 2.50
N GLY A 471 3.45 8.29 3.51
CA GLY A 471 2.56 9.45 3.41
C GLY A 471 3.01 10.45 2.34
N ALA A 472 4.31 10.54 2.07
CA ALA A 472 4.87 11.37 1.01
C ALA A 472 4.40 10.97 -0.42
N TYR A 473 3.84 9.78 -0.58
CA TYR A 473 3.32 9.27 -1.86
C TYR A 473 1.80 9.07 -1.84
N ILE A 474 1.12 9.39 -0.75
CA ILE A 474 -0.34 9.25 -0.61
C ILE A 474 -1.01 10.61 -0.77
N CYS A 475 -1.66 10.82 -1.91
CA CYS A 475 -2.30 12.11 -2.21
C CYS A 475 -3.54 12.39 -1.36
N GLN A 476 -4.30 11.38 -0.96
CA GLN A 476 -5.36 11.50 0.05
C GLN A 476 -4.79 11.29 1.46
N SER A 477 -5.30 10.34 2.25
CA SER A 477 -4.76 9.99 3.55
C SER A 477 -4.72 8.47 3.74
N GLN A 478 -4.58 8.01 4.97
CA GLN A 478 -4.42 6.59 5.31
C GLN A 478 -5.11 6.28 6.65
N SER A 479 -5.79 5.13 6.73
CA SER A 479 -6.51 4.67 7.91
C SER A 479 -5.54 4.08 8.94
N THR A 480 -4.80 4.93 9.64
CA THR A 480 -3.76 4.50 10.58
C THR A 480 -4.34 4.27 11.97
N ASN A 481 -4.33 3.02 12.44
CA ASN A 481 -4.62 2.68 13.83
C ASN A 481 -3.38 2.92 14.71
N LEU A 482 -3.63 3.31 15.96
CA LEU A 482 -2.62 3.32 17.00
C LEU A 482 -2.98 2.29 18.06
N TRP A 483 -1.98 1.59 18.59
CA TRP A 483 -2.15 0.46 19.49
C TRP A 483 -1.44 0.74 20.80
N MET A 484 -2.18 0.69 21.90
CA MET A 484 -1.62 0.96 23.21
C MET A 484 -2.21 0.02 24.26
N LYS A 485 -1.36 -0.86 24.80
CA LYS A 485 -1.79 -1.85 25.79
C LYS A 485 -2.35 -1.18 27.06
N ASN A 486 -1.65 -0.16 27.56
CA ASN A 486 -2.05 0.63 28.71
C ASN A 486 -1.98 2.11 28.34
N PRO A 487 -3.10 2.70 27.84
CA PRO A 487 -3.11 4.09 27.43
C PRO A 487 -3.00 5.04 28.62
N ASP A 488 -2.25 6.10 28.44
CA ASP A 488 -2.18 7.23 29.36
C ASP A 488 -2.11 8.56 28.59
N TYR A 489 -2.50 9.66 29.23
CA TYR A 489 -2.57 10.97 28.60
C TYR A 489 -1.22 11.45 28.07
N LYS A 490 -0.12 11.17 28.78
CA LYS A 490 1.22 11.61 28.39
C LYS A 490 1.67 10.93 27.11
N LYS A 491 1.51 9.61 27.02
CA LYS A 491 1.88 8.83 25.83
C LYS A 491 1.01 9.19 24.65
N LEU A 492 -0.34 9.28 24.83
CA LEU A 492 -1.26 9.66 23.77
C LEU A 492 -0.95 11.06 23.23
N THR A 493 -0.75 12.04 24.14
CA THR A 493 -0.35 13.39 23.73
C THR A 493 0.95 13.37 22.95
N ALA A 494 1.97 12.62 23.41
CA ALA A 494 3.25 12.51 22.70
C ALA A 494 3.08 11.90 21.30
N MET A 495 2.25 10.85 21.15
CA MET A 495 1.96 10.23 19.85
C MET A 495 1.25 11.19 18.90
N HIS A 496 0.20 11.89 19.35
CA HIS A 496 -0.50 12.88 18.55
C HIS A 496 0.41 14.03 18.12
N MET A 497 1.24 14.55 19.04
CA MET A 497 2.20 15.61 18.74
C MET A 497 3.28 15.15 17.77
N PHE A 498 3.75 13.91 17.90
CA PHE A 498 4.69 13.34 16.95
C PHE A 498 4.07 13.20 15.55
N ALA A 499 2.86 12.66 15.45
CA ALA A 499 2.14 12.52 14.20
C ALA A 499 1.89 13.88 13.52
N TRP A 500 1.43 14.88 14.28
CA TRP A 500 1.22 16.24 13.79
C TRP A 500 2.50 16.89 13.31
N LYS A 501 3.57 16.87 14.11
CA LYS A 501 4.90 17.42 13.74
C LYS A 501 5.51 16.71 12.54
N SER A 502 5.23 15.42 12.38
CA SER A 502 5.65 14.63 11.22
C SER A 502 4.91 15.00 9.94
N GLY A 503 3.89 15.84 10.02
CA GLY A 503 3.11 16.29 8.87
C GLY A 503 2.08 15.29 8.35
N LEU A 504 1.71 14.28 9.13
CA LEU A 504 0.65 13.35 8.78
C LEU A 504 -0.68 14.08 8.55
N LYS A 505 -1.53 13.56 7.68
CA LYS A 505 -2.89 14.06 7.43
C LYS A 505 -3.87 13.43 8.42
N THR A 506 -3.82 12.11 8.59
CA THR A 506 -4.54 11.37 9.64
C THR A 506 -3.56 11.05 10.76
N GLY A 507 -3.86 11.48 11.97
CA GLY A 507 -3.08 11.18 13.17
C GLY A 507 -3.47 9.85 13.78
N ILE A 508 -4.78 9.56 13.79
CA ILE A 508 -5.32 8.30 14.28
C ILE A 508 -6.71 8.03 13.67
N TYR A 509 -6.90 6.79 13.22
CA TYR A 509 -8.21 6.22 12.89
C TYR A 509 -8.85 5.67 14.17
N TYR A 510 -8.42 4.53 14.70
CA TYR A 510 -8.80 4.06 16.02
C TYR A 510 -7.61 4.03 16.97
N LEU A 511 -7.86 4.36 18.23
CA LEU A 511 -7.00 3.89 19.32
C LEU A 511 -7.45 2.48 19.70
N ARG A 512 -6.59 1.51 19.46
CA ARG A 512 -6.81 0.12 19.88
C ARG A 512 -6.16 -0.10 21.23
N THR A 513 -6.96 -0.50 22.21
CA THR A 513 -6.49 -0.82 23.58
C THR A 513 -6.68 -2.30 23.84
N LYS A 514 -5.82 -2.88 24.69
CA LYS A 514 -6.01 -4.26 25.11
C LYS A 514 -7.11 -4.30 26.18
N SER A 515 -8.09 -5.18 26.00
CA SER A 515 -9.16 -5.36 27.00
C SER A 515 -8.56 -5.68 28.38
N LYS A 516 -9.10 -5.06 29.43
CA LYS A 516 -8.74 -5.38 30.80
C LYS A 516 -9.29 -6.75 31.24
N ALA A 517 -10.43 -7.15 30.71
CA ALA A 517 -10.94 -8.51 30.87
C ALA A 517 -10.32 -9.37 29.76
N ALA A 518 -9.66 -10.45 30.13
CA ALA A 518 -9.27 -11.46 29.15
C ALA A 518 -10.55 -11.92 28.43
N ALA A 519 -10.57 -11.84 27.09
CA ALA A 519 -11.58 -12.56 26.33
C ALA A 519 -11.54 -14.01 26.82
N GLN A 520 -12.73 -14.64 26.99
CA GLN A 520 -12.81 -16.05 27.42
C GLN A 520 -11.74 -16.84 26.66
N GLN A 521 -10.78 -17.32 27.40
CA GLN A 521 -9.80 -18.25 26.86
C GLN A 521 -10.60 -19.50 26.50
N PHE A 522 -10.43 -19.96 25.26
CA PHE A 522 -10.97 -21.25 24.86
C PHE A 522 -10.61 -22.28 25.90
N THR A 523 -11.53 -23.20 26.17
CA THR A 523 -11.28 -24.38 26.98
C THR A 523 -10.02 -25.05 26.42
N ILE A 524 -8.89 -24.86 27.10
CA ILE A 524 -7.72 -25.68 26.88
C ILE A 524 -8.17 -27.05 27.36
N GLU A 525 -8.29 -28.01 26.49
CA GLU A 525 -8.47 -29.39 26.92
C GLU A 525 -7.31 -29.70 27.87
N PRO A 526 -7.59 -30.12 29.10
CA PRO A 526 -6.52 -30.53 30.01
C PRO A 526 -5.78 -31.71 29.39
N PRO A 527 -4.47 -31.87 29.69
CA PRO A 527 -3.63 -32.92 29.15
C PRO A 527 -4.13 -34.30 29.46
#